data_30b9c67e90c52bb7f957798eebf8a73b
#
_entry.id   30b9c67e90c52bb7f957798eebf8a73b
#
_cell.length_a   1.000
_cell.length_b   1.000
_cell.length_c   1.000
_cell.angle_alpha   90.00
_cell.angle_beta   90.00
_cell.angle_gamma   90.00
#
_symmetry.space_group_name_H-M   'P 1'
#
loop_
_entity.id
_entity.type
_entity.pdbx_description
1 polymer ?
#
loop_
_entity_poly.entity_id
_entity_poly.type
_entity_poly.pdbx_seq_one_letter_code
_entity_poly.pdbx_strand_id
1 'polypeptide(L)'
;MKKIVKRIAAMGAAVTMMSSMAIGASAADSKAFSLRNTPGAPSSDNVTSKTLNFKTTQSGKYTTYTKLTASKNTTVTTKGYVWKNNTWNLITTSTGTQKTTGSWYQITVGMNAKNVVSITKNASKATSASGSTSGY
;
A
#
# COMPACT_ATOMS: atom_id res chain seq x y z
N MET A 1 -18.31 -26.51 13.75
CA MET A 1 -16.89 -26.51 14.18
C MET A 1 -15.93 -26.22 13.02
N LYS A 2 -16.03 -26.86 11.86
CA LYS A 2 -15.10 -26.61 10.72
C LYS A 2 -15.10 -25.17 10.18
N LYS A 3 -16.21 -24.41 10.26
CA LYS A 3 -16.31 -23.01 9.81
C LYS A 3 -15.59 -22.01 10.72
N ILE A 4 -15.50 -22.29 12.03
CA ILE A 4 -14.85 -21.43 13.02
C ILE A 4 -13.32 -21.55 12.90
N VAL A 5 -12.79 -22.75 12.67
CA VAL A 5 -11.36 -22.99 12.49
C VAL A 5 -10.80 -22.30 11.25
N LYS A 6 -11.57 -22.26 10.15
CA LYS A 6 -11.19 -21.53 8.93
C LYS A 6 -11.13 -20.00 9.13
N ARG A 7 -11.99 -19.44 9.98
CA ARG A 7 -11.97 -17.99 10.29
C ARG A 7 -10.80 -17.61 11.19
N ILE A 8 -10.45 -18.45 12.14
CA ILE A 8 -9.29 -18.23 13.04
C ILE A 8 -7.98 -18.35 12.25
N ALA A 9 -7.86 -19.29 11.33
CA ALA A 9 -6.67 -19.43 10.48
C ALA A 9 -6.49 -18.22 9.53
N ALA A 10 -7.59 -17.65 9.00
CA ALA A 10 -7.54 -16.44 8.16
C ALA A 10 -7.15 -15.18 8.97
N MET A 11 -7.55 -15.08 10.23
CA MET A 11 -7.14 -13.99 11.13
C MET A 11 -5.69 -14.15 11.60
N GLY A 12 -5.23 -15.36 11.86
CA GLY A 12 -3.84 -15.65 12.23
C GLY A 12 -2.83 -15.34 11.12
N ALA A 13 -3.19 -15.60 9.86
CA ALA A 13 -2.34 -15.28 8.71
C ALA A 13 -2.19 -13.76 8.48
N ALA A 14 -3.21 -12.95 8.81
CA ALA A 14 -3.13 -11.50 8.71
C ALA A 14 -2.22 -10.87 9.78
N VAL A 15 -2.14 -11.47 10.97
CA VAL A 15 -1.30 -10.96 12.09
C VAL A 15 0.16 -11.34 11.91
N THR A 16 0.47 -12.50 11.37
CA THR A 16 1.86 -12.93 11.13
C THR A 16 2.55 -12.19 9.98
N MET A 17 1.80 -11.57 9.06
CA MET A 17 2.40 -10.74 8.01
C MET A 17 2.87 -9.36 8.50
N MET A 18 2.44 -8.90 9.66
CA MET A 18 2.89 -7.61 10.22
C MET A 18 4.27 -7.68 10.89
N SER A 19 4.74 -8.86 11.27
CA SER A 19 5.97 -9.00 12.07
C SER A 19 7.25 -9.20 11.25
N SER A 20 7.17 -9.44 9.95
CA SER A 20 8.34 -9.73 9.11
C SER A 20 8.93 -8.55 8.34
N MET A 21 8.54 -7.32 8.65
CA MET A 21 8.90 -6.13 7.87
C MET A 21 10.02 -5.28 8.48
N ALA A 22 10.71 -5.75 9.47
CA ALA A 22 11.90 -5.08 10.01
C ALA A 22 13.15 -5.51 9.24
N ILE A 23 13.30 -5.08 7.99
CA ILE A 23 14.56 -5.25 7.28
C ILE A 23 14.99 -3.92 6.69
N GLY A 24 15.92 -3.26 7.37
CA GLY A 24 17.00 -2.53 6.73
C GLY A 24 16.66 -1.21 6.07
N ALA A 25 15.88 -0.35 6.70
CA ALA A 25 15.97 1.09 6.46
C ALA A 25 15.66 1.80 7.77
N SER A 26 16.50 2.70 8.17
CA SER A 26 16.29 3.55 9.34
C SER A 26 14.85 4.06 9.40
N ALA A 27 14.10 3.63 10.41
CA ALA A 27 12.85 4.23 10.90
C ALA A 27 11.88 4.80 9.85
N ALA A 28 11.67 4.13 8.73
CA ALA A 28 10.59 4.46 7.83
C ALA A 28 9.27 3.99 8.44
N ASP A 29 8.37 4.92 8.70
CA ASP A 29 7.01 4.62 9.09
C ASP A 29 6.40 3.65 8.08
N SER A 30 5.95 2.49 8.53
CA SER A 30 5.29 1.51 7.68
C SER A 30 3.81 1.45 8.03
N LYS A 31 2.94 1.62 7.05
CA LYS A 31 1.49 1.67 7.25
C LYS A 31 0.79 0.57 6.46
N ALA A 32 -0.07 -0.18 7.15
CA ALA A 32 -0.80 -1.29 6.59
C ALA A 32 -1.97 -0.83 5.71
N PHE A 33 -2.28 -1.61 4.69
CA PHE A 33 -3.45 -1.44 3.86
C PHE A 33 -4.13 -2.79 3.57
N SER A 34 -5.43 -2.70 3.29
CA SER A 34 -6.23 -3.81 2.76
C SER A 34 -7.16 -3.24 1.69
N LEU A 35 -7.12 -3.84 0.52
CA LEU A 35 -7.91 -3.46 -0.64
C LEU A 35 -8.74 -4.64 -1.10
N ARG A 36 -9.97 -4.37 -1.55
CA ARG A 36 -10.84 -5.40 -2.11
C ARG A 36 -11.79 -4.83 -3.14
N ASN A 37 -12.10 -5.62 -4.11
CA ASN A 37 -13.16 -5.39 -5.09
C ASN A 37 -13.97 -6.69 -5.23
N THR A 38 -15.25 -6.62 -4.89
CA THR A 38 -16.21 -7.72 -5.04
C THR A 38 -17.27 -7.30 -6.02
N PRO A 39 -17.35 -7.91 -7.22
CA PRO A 39 -18.37 -7.59 -8.22
C PRO A 39 -19.78 -7.79 -7.63
N GLY A 40 -20.67 -6.86 -7.94
CA GLY A 40 -22.07 -6.91 -7.47
C GLY A 40 -22.28 -6.52 -5.99
N ALA A 41 -21.22 -6.31 -5.22
CA ALA A 41 -21.35 -5.81 -3.86
C ALA A 41 -21.63 -4.29 -3.84
N PRO A 42 -22.28 -3.77 -2.79
CA PRO A 42 -22.41 -2.32 -2.59
C PRO A 42 -21.05 -1.62 -2.65
N SER A 43 -21.03 -0.40 -3.12
CA SER A 43 -19.79 0.39 -3.25
C SER A 43 -19.08 0.61 -1.90
N SER A 44 -19.83 0.64 -0.80
CA SER A 44 -19.30 0.70 0.56
C SER A 44 -18.40 -0.48 0.93
N ASP A 45 -18.62 -1.64 0.31
CA ASP A 45 -17.88 -2.87 0.59
C ASP A 45 -16.59 -3.00 -0.25
N ASN A 46 -16.44 -2.12 -1.23
CA ASN A 46 -15.30 -2.09 -2.12
C ASN A 46 -14.32 -0.99 -1.70
N VAL A 47 -13.11 -1.39 -1.34
CA VAL A 47 -12.00 -0.49 -1.04
C VAL A 47 -10.90 -0.74 -2.06
N THR A 48 -10.95 -0.04 -3.17
CA THR A 48 -10.00 -0.24 -4.28
C THR A 48 -8.79 0.69 -4.25
N SER A 49 -8.79 1.67 -3.33
CA SER A 49 -7.68 2.58 -3.13
C SER A 49 -7.59 3.01 -1.67
N LYS A 50 -6.37 3.20 -1.18
CA LYS A 50 -6.10 3.74 0.16
C LYS A 50 -4.96 4.74 0.12
N THR A 51 -5.16 5.87 0.78
CA THR A 51 -4.14 6.92 0.97
C THR A 51 -3.50 6.76 2.34
N LEU A 52 -2.19 6.78 2.38
CA LEU A 52 -1.36 6.62 3.59
C LEU A 52 -0.38 7.77 3.65
N ASN A 53 -0.48 8.58 4.70
CA ASN A 53 0.30 9.82 4.85
C ASN A 53 1.61 9.56 5.57
N PHE A 54 2.66 10.24 5.13
CA PHE A 54 4.02 10.17 5.66
C PHE A 54 4.64 11.57 5.76
N LYS A 55 5.83 11.62 6.30
CA LYS A 55 6.75 12.75 6.15
C LYS A 55 8.06 12.27 5.54
N THR A 56 8.68 13.10 4.73
CA THR A 56 10.01 12.80 4.20
C THR A 56 11.04 12.81 5.31
N THR A 57 11.87 11.79 5.40
CA THR A 57 12.90 11.62 6.44
C THR A 57 14.30 11.89 5.93
N GLN A 58 14.48 12.02 4.61
CA GLN A 58 15.76 12.28 3.96
C GLN A 58 15.67 13.47 3.04
N SER A 59 16.76 14.22 2.92
CA SER A 59 16.91 15.24 1.89
C SER A 59 17.34 14.61 0.57
N GLY A 60 16.87 15.18 -0.52
CA GLY A 60 17.23 14.79 -1.88
C GLY A 60 16.44 13.62 -2.46
N LYS A 61 15.85 12.76 -1.64
CA LYS A 61 15.19 11.54 -2.15
C LYS A 61 13.94 11.20 -1.33
N TYR A 62 12.85 10.90 -2.00
CA TYR A 62 11.70 10.21 -1.42
C TYR A 62 11.53 8.84 -2.07
N THR A 63 11.53 7.81 -1.27
CA THR A 63 11.35 6.43 -1.72
C THR A 63 10.05 5.86 -1.19
N THR A 64 9.27 5.27 -2.07
CA THR A 64 8.13 4.44 -1.70
C THR A 64 8.53 2.98 -1.78
N TYR A 65 8.22 2.22 -0.76
CA TYR A 65 8.38 0.77 -0.76
C TYR A 65 7.09 0.12 -0.29
N THR A 66 6.55 -0.77 -1.09
CA THR A 66 5.32 -1.49 -0.76
C THR A 66 5.56 -2.99 -0.87
N LYS A 67 5.34 -3.70 0.23
CA LYS A 67 5.32 -5.17 0.27
C LYS A 67 3.88 -5.62 0.37
N LEU A 68 3.47 -6.56 -0.46
CA LEU A 68 2.07 -6.93 -0.59
C LEU A 68 1.87 -8.40 -0.92
N THR A 69 0.67 -8.86 -0.64
CA THR A 69 0.11 -10.11 -1.15
C THR A 69 -1.16 -9.75 -1.91
N ALA A 70 -1.26 -10.18 -3.16
CA ALA A 70 -2.40 -9.93 -4.02
C ALA A 70 -3.06 -11.25 -4.44
N SER A 71 -4.37 -11.21 -4.67
CA SER A 71 -5.09 -12.32 -5.28
C SER A 71 -4.62 -12.55 -6.72
N LYS A 72 -4.86 -13.72 -7.25
CA LYS A 72 -4.48 -14.09 -8.63
C LYS A 72 -4.97 -13.04 -9.63
N ASN A 73 -4.12 -12.66 -10.55
CA ASN A 73 -4.38 -11.65 -11.59
C ASN A 73 -4.71 -10.24 -11.07
N THR A 74 -4.24 -9.92 -9.87
CA THR A 74 -4.38 -8.58 -9.30
C THR A 74 -3.01 -7.91 -9.22
N THR A 75 -2.88 -6.75 -9.82
CA THR A 75 -1.72 -5.88 -9.68
C THR A 75 -2.06 -4.72 -8.77
N VAL A 76 -1.10 -4.32 -7.96
CA VAL A 76 -1.19 -3.15 -7.09
C VAL A 76 -0.33 -2.04 -7.66
N THR A 77 -0.91 -0.87 -7.77
CA THR A 77 -0.20 0.35 -8.14
C THR A 77 0.00 1.20 -6.90
N THR A 78 1.25 1.60 -6.65
CA THR A 78 1.62 2.57 -5.61
C THR A 78 2.06 3.86 -6.26
N LYS A 79 1.39 4.96 -5.93
CA LYS A 79 1.75 6.32 -6.34
C LYS A 79 2.25 7.09 -5.15
N GLY A 80 3.46 7.65 -5.24
CA GLY A 80 4.03 8.54 -4.23
C GLY A 80 3.82 10.00 -4.60
N TYR A 81 3.40 10.79 -3.63
CA TYR A 81 3.18 12.24 -3.76
C TYR A 81 3.92 12.99 -2.67
N VAL A 82 4.36 14.19 -2.98
CA VAL A 82 4.92 15.14 -2.02
C VAL A 82 4.16 16.46 -2.11
N TRP A 83 3.89 17.08 -0.97
CA TRP A 83 3.28 18.41 -0.90
C TRP A 83 4.34 19.50 -1.10
N LYS A 84 4.24 20.21 -2.21
CA LYS A 84 5.14 21.30 -2.59
C LYS A 84 4.38 22.36 -3.38
N ASN A 85 4.64 23.63 -3.15
CA ASN A 85 3.99 24.75 -3.84
C ASN A 85 2.46 24.71 -3.73
N ASN A 86 1.95 24.45 -2.51
CA ASN A 86 0.51 24.36 -2.20
C ASN A 86 -0.27 23.31 -3.02
N THR A 87 0.40 22.28 -3.50
CA THR A 87 -0.23 21.19 -4.24
C THR A 87 0.44 19.84 -4.01
N TRP A 88 -0.30 18.76 -4.25
CA TRP A 88 0.23 17.42 -4.26
C TRP A 88 0.86 17.10 -5.62
N ASN A 89 2.16 16.91 -5.63
CA ASN A 89 2.90 16.54 -6.82
C ASN A 89 3.12 15.04 -6.86
N LEU A 90 2.66 14.38 -7.93
CA LEU A 90 2.99 12.98 -8.20
C LEU A 90 4.47 12.89 -8.54
N ILE A 91 5.21 12.09 -7.79
CA ILE A 91 6.64 11.97 -7.95
C ILE A 91 7.09 10.59 -8.38
N THR A 92 6.33 9.55 -8.11
CA THR A 92 6.66 8.19 -8.54
C THR A 92 5.41 7.34 -8.70
N THR A 93 5.46 6.42 -9.64
CA THR A 93 4.44 5.38 -9.83
C THR A 93 5.15 4.05 -10.03
N SER A 94 4.73 3.05 -9.29
CA SER A 94 5.22 1.70 -9.43
C SER A 94 4.09 0.68 -9.34
N THR A 95 4.21 -0.42 -10.05
CA THR A 95 3.18 -1.47 -10.13
C THR A 95 3.81 -2.84 -9.91
N GLY A 96 3.14 -3.70 -9.18
CA GLY A 96 3.63 -5.04 -8.91
C GLY A 96 2.59 -5.95 -8.28
N THR A 97 2.93 -7.23 -8.16
CA THR A 97 2.10 -8.28 -7.57
C THR A 97 2.57 -8.72 -6.19
N GLN A 98 3.82 -8.44 -5.83
CA GLN A 98 4.43 -8.80 -4.54
C GLN A 98 5.10 -7.61 -3.86
N LYS A 99 5.71 -6.73 -4.66
CA LYS A 99 6.36 -5.51 -4.17
C LYS A 99 6.29 -4.40 -5.21
N THR A 100 6.30 -3.16 -4.76
CA THR A 100 6.51 -2.00 -5.61
C THR A 100 7.56 -1.10 -4.97
N THR A 101 8.42 -0.49 -5.78
CA THR A 101 9.44 0.46 -5.31
C THR A 101 9.52 1.61 -6.30
N GLY A 102 9.50 2.82 -5.78
CA GLY A 102 9.67 4.02 -6.59
C GLY A 102 10.47 5.07 -5.81
N SER A 103 11.22 5.89 -6.51
CA SER A 103 12.03 6.93 -5.90
C SER A 103 12.00 8.22 -6.70
N TRP A 104 12.14 9.33 -6.03
CA TRP A 104 12.27 10.65 -6.61
C TRP A 104 13.28 11.49 -5.85
N TYR A 105 13.93 12.42 -6.55
CA TYR A 105 14.93 13.33 -6.01
C TYR A 105 14.39 14.76 -5.90
N GLN A 106 15.15 15.67 -5.28
CA GLN A 106 14.82 17.08 -5.07
C GLN A 106 13.72 17.33 -4.03
N ILE A 107 13.80 16.67 -2.90
CA ILE A 107 12.95 16.88 -1.74
C ILE A 107 13.78 17.32 -0.53
N THR A 108 13.10 17.87 0.47
CA THR A 108 13.68 18.22 1.77
C THR A 108 13.07 17.38 2.89
N VAL A 109 13.78 17.27 4.01
CA VAL A 109 13.27 16.59 5.21
C VAL A 109 12.03 17.31 5.76
N GLY A 110 11.06 16.54 6.24
CA GLY A 110 9.87 17.06 6.91
C GLY A 110 8.73 17.49 6.00
N MET A 111 8.87 17.35 4.69
CA MET A 111 7.77 17.60 3.77
C MET A 111 6.63 16.56 3.97
N ASN A 112 5.40 17.03 3.86
CA ASN A 112 4.26 16.10 3.82
C ASN A 112 4.31 15.26 2.56
N ALA A 113 4.18 13.96 2.73
CA ALA A 113 4.17 12.97 1.65
C ALA A 113 3.00 11.99 1.84
N LYS A 114 2.60 11.34 0.78
CA LYS A 114 1.60 10.26 0.84
C LYS A 114 1.85 9.21 -0.23
N ASN A 115 1.53 7.97 0.11
CA ASN A 115 1.41 6.88 -0.84
C ASN A 115 -0.06 6.59 -1.07
N VAL A 116 -0.47 6.50 -2.33
CA VAL A 116 -1.78 6.01 -2.73
C VAL A 116 -1.59 4.62 -3.32
N VAL A 117 -2.10 3.62 -2.62
CA VAL A 117 -2.06 2.22 -3.04
C VAL A 117 -3.41 1.85 -3.60
N SER A 118 -3.45 1.27 -4.79
CA SER A 118 -4.70 0.95 -5.48
C SER A 118 -4.63 -0.37 -6.24
N ILE A 119 -5.80 -0.98 -6.42
CA ILE A 119 -6.05 -2.10 -7.33
C ILE A 119 -7.02 -1.67 -8.42
N THR A 120 -6.94 -2.30 -9.58
CA THR A 120 -7.91 -2.09 -10.66
C THR A 120 -9.23 -2.75 -10.29
N LYS A 121 -10.32 -2.01 -10.45
CA LYS A 121 -11.67 -2.58 -10.35
C LYS A 121 -11.89 -3.60 -11.47
N ASN A 122 -12.44 -4.74 -11.11
CA ASN A 122 -12.85 -5.77 -12.06
C ASN A 122 -14.35 -6.01 -11.91
N ALA A 123 -15.11 -5.92 -13.01
CA ALA A 123 -16.56 -6.08 -13.00
C ALA A 123 -17.03 -7.52 -12.85
N SER A 124 -16.16 -8.49 -13.14
CA SER A 124 -16.52 -9.91 -13.20
C SER A 124 -15.77 -10.80 -12.21
N LYS A 125 -14.67 -10.33 -11.64
CA LYS A 125 -13.84 -11.14 -10.74
C LYS A 125 -13.55 -10.37 -9.45
N ALA A 126 -13.67 -11.06 -8.33
CA ALA A 126 -13.21 -10.55 -7.05
C ALA A 126 -11.69 -10.41 -7.05
N THR A 127 -11.20 -9.25 -6.62
CA THR A 127 -9.78 -8.96 -6.49
C THR A 127 -9.49 -8.39 -5.12
N SER A 128 -8.33 -8.70 -4.58
CA SER A 128 -7.90 -8.20 -3.27
C SER A 128 -6.39 -8.07 -3.20
N ALA A 129 -5.93 -7.17 -2.38
CA ALA A 129 -4.54 -7.04 -2.01
C ALA A 129 -4.41 -6.50 -0.59
N SER A 130 -3.42 -6.96 0.13
CA SER A 130 -3.10 -6.47 1.47
C SER A 130 -1.60 -6.41 1.67
N GLY A 131 -1.16 -5.59 2.59
CA GLY A 131 0.26 -5.44 2.87
C GLY A 131 0.56 -4.17 3.63
N SER A 132 1.75 -3.66 3.44
CA SER A 132 2.14 -2.37 4.00
C SER A 132 2.96 -1.56 3.01
N THR A 133 2.91 -0.26 3.15
CA THR A 133 3.71 0.69 2.40
C THR A 133 4.46 1.60 3.34
N SER A 134 5.67 1.95 2.99
CA SER A 134 6.49 2.95 3.67
C SER A 134 6.88 4.06 2.70
N GLY A 135 7.12 5.24 3.27
CA GLY A 135 7.61 6.40 2.55
C GLY A 135 8.70 7.09 3.36
N TYR A 136 9.86 7.33 2.77
CA TYR A 136 11.01 7.96 3.44
C TYR A 136 11.89 8.75 2.49
#